data_96a2833404a5f87dbad1a535bd736d96
#
_entry.id   96a2833404a5f87dbad1a535bd736d96
#
_cell.length_a   1.000
_cell.length_b   1.000
_cell.length_c   1.000
_cell.angle_alpha   90.00
_cell.angle_beta   90.00
_cell.angle_gamma   90.00
#
_symmetry.space_group_name_H-M   'P 1'
#
loop_
_entity.id
_entity.type
_entity.pdbx_description
1 polymer ?
#
loop_
_entity_poly.entity_id
_entity_poly.type
_entity_poly.pdbx_seq_one_letter_code
_entity_poly.pdbx_strand_id
1 'polypeptide(L)'
;MRTSGRVSRILRRLLDRERRETVERWSRSLPTGEYFNDRWKRAETLGFGDGASIYDSSVVLGDVKDDSHTWIGPFVVLDDSGGLRIGQHCSISAGVQIYSHNTVRWATSGGRDEIERAPTLIGSNVYVGPNSVIAMGVRIGDGVVIGANSFVNSDIPANCRAWGNPCQI
;
A
#
# COMPACT_ATOMS: atom_id res chain seq x y z
N MET A 1 32.46 -14.67 19.38
CA MET A 1 32.06 -13.32 18.84
C MET A 1 32.78 -12.86 17.55
N ARG A 2 33.54 -13.72 16.83
CA ARG A 2 34.26 -13.34 15.57
C ARG A 2 33.48 -13.58 14.25
N THR A 3 32.37 -14.30 14.27
CA THR A 3 31.55 -14.63 13.08
C THR A 3 30.67 -13.46 12.61
N SER A 4 30.19 -12.60 13.50
CA SER A 4 29.33 -11.45 13.20
C SER A 4 29.96 -10.44 12.23
N GLY A 5 31.28 -10.15 12.38
CA GLY A 5 31.96 -9.16 11.52
C GLY A 5 32.20 -9.63 10.07
N ARG A 6 32.34 -10.96 9.84
CA ARG A 6 32.52 -11.52 8.49
C ARG A 6 31.22 -11.53 7.70
N VAL A 7 30.13 -11.95 8.33
CA VAL A 7 28.78 -11.95 7.73
C VAL A 7 28.32 -10.52 7.39
N SER A 8 28.47 -9.59 8.33
CA SER A 8 28.15 -8.17 8.12
C SER A 8 28.93 -7.56 6.95
N ARG A 9 30.21 -7.93 6.78
CA ARG A 9 31.02 -7.44 5.66
C ARG A 9 30.57 -7.99 4.32
N ILE A 10 30.18 -9.28 4.26
CA ILE A 10 29.63 -9.90 3.04
C ILE A 10 28.32 -9.22 2.66
N LEU A 11 27.39 -9.07 3.60
CA LEU A 11 26.10 -8.42 3.37
C LEU A 11 26.25 -6.98 2.85
N ARG A 12 27.17 -6.20 3.44
CA ARG A 12 27.46 -4.83 2.95
C ARG A 12 27.97 -4.84 1.52
N ARG A 13 28.90 -5.73 1.16
CA ARG A 13 29.42 -5.82 -0.21
C ARG A 13 28.33 -6.20 -1.23
N LEU A 14 27.45 -7.13 -0.88
CA LEU A 14 26.31 -7.49 -1.71
C LEU A 14 25.39 -6.28 -1.90
N LEU A 15 24.98 -5.62 -0.82
CA LEU A 15 24.13 -4.44 -0.88
C LEU A 15 24.74 -3.31 -1.71
N ASP A 16 26.05 -3.05 -1.56
CA ASP A 16 26.75 -2.02 -2.33
C ASP A 16 26.83 -2.36 -3.82
N ARG A 17 26.88 -3.64 -4.17
CA ARG A 17 26.79 -4.11 -5.55
C ARG A 17 25.41 -3.85 -6.12
N GLU A 18 24.35 -4.34 -5.47
CA GLU A 18 22.97 -4.17 -5.90
C GLU A 18 22.58 -2.67 -6.07
N ARG A 19 23.06 -1.83 -5.14
CA ARG A 19 22.88 -0.37 -5.24
C ARG A 19 23.52 0.21 -6.48
N ARG A 20 24.77 -0.15 -6.78
CA ARG A 20 25.44 0.35 -8.00
C ARG A 20 24.74 -0.12 -9.25
N GLU A 21 24.42 -1.41 -9.37
CA GLU A 21 23.71 -1.96 -10.52
C GLU A 21 22.35 -1.29 -10.73
N THR A 22 21.61 -1.02 -9.65
CA THR A 22 20.31 -0.32 -9.72
C THR A 22 20.46 1.12 -10.18
N VAL A 23 21.47 1.84 -9.68
CA VAL A 23 21.75 3.22 -10.11
C VAL A 23 22.19 3.24 -11.56
N GLU A 24 23.11 2.37 -11.98
CA GLU A 24 23.61 2.31 -13.35
C GLU A 24 22.54 1.95 -14.36
N ARG A 25 21.70 0.98 -14.03
CA ARG A 25 20.67 0.46 -14.96
C ARG A 25 19.39 1.30 -14.98
N TRP A 26 18.98 1.86 -13.82
CA TRP A 26 17.66 2.45 -13.65
C TRP A 26 17.68 3.89 -13.15
N SER A 27 18.85 4.45 -12.82
CA SER A 27 19.01 5.77 -12.18
C SER A 27 18.15 5.90 -10.91
N ARG A 28 18.07 4.82 -10.11
CA ARG A 28 17.24 4.77 -8.90
C ARG A 28 18.09 4.50 -7.66
N SER A 29 17.72 5.17 -6.55
CA SER A 29 18.20 4.86 -5.20
C SER A 29 16.99 4.54 -4.33
N LEU A 30 16.97 3.35 -3.74
CA LEU A 30 15.80 2.77 -3.09
C LEU A 30 16.12 2.36 -1.64
N PRO A 31 15.10 2.14 -0.78
CA PRO A 31 15.28 1.50 0.52
C PRO A 31 15.92 0.11 0.38
N THR A 32 16.63 -0.33 1.44
CA THR A 32 17.46 -1.54 1.40
C THR A 32 16.69 -2.81 0.97
N GLY A 33 15.47 -2.98 1.42
CA GLY A 33 14.63 -4.14 1.06
C GLY A 33 14.39 -4.26 -0.44
N GLU A 34 14.22 -3.14 -1.13
CA GLU A 34 13.93 -3.09 -2.57
C GLU A 34 15.08 -3.62 -3.46
N TYR A 35 16.30 -3.73 -2.94
CA TYR A 35 17.44 -4.27 -3.69
C TYR A 35 17.48 -5.81 -3.67
N PHE A 36 16.75 -6.45 -2.75
CA PHE A 36 16.73 -7.90 -2.58
C PHE A 36 15.40 -8.53 -2.96
N ASN A 37 14.35 -7.72 -3.09
CA ASN A 37 13.01 -8.20 -3.38
C ASN A 37 12.52 -7.68 -4.74
N ASP A 38 12.09 -8.59 -5.57
CA ASP A 38 11.36 -8.29 -6.79
C ASP A 38 9.90 -7.98 -6.44
N ARG A 39 9.41 -6.79 -6.80
CA ARG A 39 8.07 -6.31 -6.44
C ARG A 39 6.93 -7.11 -7.08
N TRP A 40 7.15 -7.69 -8.25
CA TRP A 40 6.17 -8.59 -8.90
C TRP A 40 6.14 -9.93 -8.20
N LYS A 41 7.32 -10.47 -7.86
CA LYS A 41 7.42 -11.72 -7.09
C LYS A 41 6.81 -11.58 -5.69
N ARG A 42 6.95 -10.40 -5.07
CA ARG A 42 6.30 -10.10 -3.79
C ARG A 42 4.77 -10.08 -3.93
N ALA A 43 4.23 -9.44 -4.96
CA ALA A 43 2.79 -9.44 -5.26
C ALA A 43 2.25 -10.86 -5.45
N GLU A 44 2.94 -11.69 -6.24
CA GLU A 44 2.61 -13.12 -6.42
C GLU A 44 2.61 -13.88 -5.08
N THR A 45 3.61 -13.66 -4.22
CA THR A 45 3.71 -14.30 -2.89
C THR A 45 2.55 -13.90 -1.97
N LEU A 46 2.03 -12.69 -2.12
CA LEU A 46 0.87 -12.17 -1.39
C LEU A 46 -0.48 -12.63 -2.00
N GLY A 47 -0.45 -13.37 -3.12
CA GLY A 47 -1.66 -13.83 -3.80
C GLY A 47 -2.40 -12.74 -4.57
N PHE A 48 -1.72 -11.66 -4.94
CA PHE A 48 -2.26 -10.59 -5.80
C PHE A 48 -2.40 -11.07 -7.24
N GLY A 49 -3.28 -10.44 -8.00
CA GLY A 49 -3.57 -10.82 -9.38
C GLY A 49 -2.39 -10.65 -10.34
N ASP A 50 -2.51 -11.24 -11.51
CA ASP A 50 -1.46 -11.26 -12.53
C ASP A 50 -0.99 -9.86 -12.91
N GLY A 51 0.32 -9.65 -12.99
CA GLY A 51 0.92 -8.37 -13.35
C GLY A 51 0.85 -7.28 -12.28
N ALA A 52 0.28 -7.58 -11.11
CA ALA A 52 0.35 -6.68 -9.96
C ALA A 52 1.79 -6.53 -9.46
N SER A 53 2.08 -5.40 -8.83
CA SER A 53 3.40 -5.15 -8.23
C SER A 53 3.29 -4.31 -6.95
N ILE A 54 4.08 -4.64 -5.94
CA ILE A 54 4.09 -3.94 -4.64
C ILE A 54 5.52 -3.75 -4.14
N TYR A 55 5.85 -2.53 -3.75
CA TYR A 55 7.15 -2.21 -3.16
C TYR A 55 7.34 -2.88 -1.80
N ASP A 56 8.57 -3.29 -1.49
CA ASP A 56 8.93 -3.99 -0.23
C ASP A 56 8.71 -3.10 1.00
N SER A 57 8.88 -1.80 0.84
CA SER A 57 8.61 -0.79 1.88
C SER A 57 7.14 -0.62 2.28
N SER A 58 6.22 -1.30 1.59
CA SER A 58 4.79 -1.23 1.89
C SER A 58 4.36 -2.30 2.90
N VAL A 59 3.38 -1.98 3.72
CA VAL A 59 2.84 -2.85 4.78
C VAL A 59 1.51 -3.44 4.32
N VAL A 60 1.37 -4.75 4.43
CA VAL A 60 0.12 -5.48 4.15
C VAL A 60 -0.28 -6.22 5.42
N LEU A 61 -1.46 -5.93 5.94
CA LEU A 61 -2.05 -6.53 7.14
C LEU A 61 -3.27 -7.36 6.73
N GLY A 62 -3.17 -8.67 6.90
CA GLY A 62 -4.25 -9.60 6.54
C GLY A 62 -4.14 -10.15 5.12
N ASP A 63 -5.24 -10.63 4.57
CA ASP A 63 -5.36 -11.31 3.28
C ASP A 63 -6.01 -10.39 2.23
N VAL A 64 -5.34 -9.27 1.96
CA VAL A 64 -5.80 -8.27 0.98
C VAL A 64 -6.04 -8.91 -0.37
N LYS A 65 -7.20 -8.66 -0.97
CA LYS A 65 -7.53 -9.11 -2.32
C LYS A 65 -7.29 -7.99 -3.31
N ASP A 66 -6.27 -8.16 -4.13
CA ASP A 66 -5.90 -7.26 -5.22
C ASP A 66 -6.01 -8.00 -6.55
N ASP A 67 -6.69 -7.37 -7.51
CA ASP A 67 -6.85 -7.94 -8.84
C ASP A 67 -5.63 -7.62 -9.74
N SER A 68 -5.73 -7.98 -11.01
CA SER A 68 -4.61 -7.92 -11.95
C SER A 68 -4.13 -6.50 -12.28
N HIS A 69 -2.84 -6.38 -12.61
CA HIS A 69 -2.21 -5.18 -13.16
C HIS A 69 -2.26 -3.94 -12.25
N THR A 70 -2.42 -4.12 -10.94
CA THR A 70 -2.39 -3.02 -9.98
C THR A 70 -0.95 -2.70 -9.56
N TRP A 71 -0.63 -1.42 -9.52
CA TRP A 71 0.65 -0.91 -9.02
C TRP A 71 0.47 -0.32 -7.62
N ILE A 72 1.21 -0.87 -6.65
CA ILE A 72 1.22 -0.41 -5.26
C ILE A 72 2.59 0.20 -4.97
N GLY A 73 2.61 1.51 -4.77
CA GLY A 73 3.80 2.32 -4.55
C GLY A 73 4.51 2.05 -3.22
N PRO A 74 5.64 2.72 -2.98
CA PRO A 74 6.39 2.58 -1.74
C PRO A 74 5.64 3.20 -0.54
N PHE A 75 5.89 2.65 0.65
CA PHE A 75 5.34 3.14 1.93
C PHE A 75 3.81 3.14 2.02
N VAL A 76 3.15 2.32 1.23
CA VAL A 76 1.69 2.13 1.29
C VAL A 76 1.33 1.24 2.48
N VAL A 77 0.20 1.50 3.11
CA VAL A 77 -0.41 0.63 4.12
C VAL A 77 -1.72 0.09 3.57
N LEU A 78 -1.83 -1.23 3.50
CA LEU A 78 -3.06 -1.95 3.15
C LEU A 78 -3.50 -2.76 4.36
N ASP A 79 -4.68 -2.43 4.90
CA ASP A 79 -5.22 -3.09 6.08
C ASP A 79 -6.51 -3.84 5.76
N ASP A 80 -6.45 -5.16 5.88
CA ASP A 80 -7.56 -6.09 5.67
C ASP A 80 -8.21 -6.57 6.98
N SER A 81 -7.98 -5.90 8.11
CA SER A 81 -8.56 -6.31 9.41
C SER A 81 -10.08 -6.40 9.41
N GLY A 82 -10.75 -5.67 8.53
CA GLY A 82 -12.20 -5.68 8.31
C GLY A 82 -12.61 -6.03 6.89
N GLY A 83 -11.66 -6.39 6.03
CA GLY A 83 -11.83 -6.67 4.61
C GLY A 83 -11.34 -5.55 3.71
N LEU A 84 -10.42 -5.87 2.78
CA LEU A 84 -9.95 -4.95 1.74
C LEU A 84 -9.91 -5.63 0.38
N ARG A 85 -10.60 -5.03 -0.59
CA ARG A 85 -10.53 -5.45 -1.99
C ARG A 85 -10.14 -4.28 -2.87
N ILE A 86 -9.25 -4.55 -3.83
CA ILE A 86 -8.77 -3.60 -4.84
C ILE A 86 -8.98 -4.23 -6.21
N GLY A 87 -9.66 -3.52 -7.09
CA GLY A 87 -9.91 -3.97 -8.46
C GLY A 87 -8.67 -3.88 -9.35
N GLN A 88 -8.83 -4.30 -10.58
CA GLN A 88 -7.74 -4.34 -11.56
C GLN A 88 -7.30 -2.96 -12.07
N HIS A 89 -6.06 -2.88 -12.58
CA HIS A 89 -5.50 -1.68 -13.20
C HIS A 89 -5.53 -0.43 -12.30
N CYS A 90 -5.38 -0.62 -10.99
CA CYS A 90 -5.29 0.48 -10.05
C CYS A 90 -3.85 0.99 -9.90
N SER A 91 -3.73 2.26 -9.52
CA SER A 91 -2.47 2.89 -9.15
C SER A 91 -2.59 3.49 -7.75
N ILE A 92 -2.01 2.81 -6.78
CA ILE A 92 -1.97 3.23 -5.38
C ILE A 92 -0.63 3.91 -5.13
N SER A 93 -0.61 5.24 -5.08
CA SER A 93 0.63 6.02 -5.02
C SER A 93 1.35 5.90 -3.68
N ALA A 94 2.58 6.42 -3.64
CA ALA A 94 3.44 6.38 -2.45
C ALA A 94 2.77 6.97 -1.20
N GLY A 95 2.92 6.28 -0.07
CA GLY A 95 2.42 6.75 1.23
C GLY A 95 0.91 6.69 1.41
N VAL A 96 0.16 6.12 0.48
CA VAL A 96 -1.28 5.90 0.63
C VAL A 96 -1.56 4.92 1.76
N GLN A 97 -2.59 5.20 2.54
CA GLN A 97 -3.04 4.34 3.63
C GLN A 97 -4.50 3.97 3.42
N ILE A 98 -4.80 2.68 3.35
CA ILE A 98 -6.16 2.16 3.18
C ILE A 98 -6.49 1.30 4.40
N TYR A 99 -7.48 1.73 5.15
CA TYR A 99 -7.89 1.07 6.37
C TYR A 99 -9.24 0.37 6.23
N SER A 100 -9.39 -0.73 6.95
CA SER A 100 -10.65 -1.45 7.13
C SER A 100 -11.02 -1.64 8.60
N HIS A 101 -10.27 -0.99 9.53
CA HIS A 101 -10.59 -0.94 10.94
C HIS A 101 -10.36 0.46 11.53
N ASN A 102 -10.89 0.67 12.73
CA ASN A 102 -10.77 1.91 13.51
C ASN A 102 -10.75 1.57 15.00
N THR A 103 -9.83 2.19 15.73
CA THR A 103 -9.63 1.96 17.17
C THR A 103 -10.11 3.13 18.04
N VAL A 104 -10.80 4.13 17.48
CA VAL A 104 -11.17 5.36 18.20
C VAL A 104 -12.05 5.04 19.40
N ARG A 105 -13.12 4.26 19.24
CA ARG A 105 -14.02 3.89 20.36
C ARG A 105 -13.29 3.07 21.42
N TRP A 106 -12.48 2.11 21.00
CA TRP A 106 -11.66 1.33 21.91
C TRP A 106 -10.74 2.24 22.77
N ALA A 107 -10.03 3.15 22.13
CA ALA A 107 -9.10 4.06 22.80
C ALA A 107 -9.83 5.03 23.75
N THR A 108 -10.92 5.67 23.29
CA THR A 108 -11.65 6.69 24.07
C THR A 108 -12.47 6.10 25.21
N SER A 109 -12.84 4.82 25.13
CA SER A 109 -13.52 4.11 26.23
C SER A 109 -12.53 3.53 27.26
N GLY A 110 -11.23 3.68 27.08
CA GLY A 110 -10.21 3.04 27.92
C GLY A 110 -10.17 1.52 27.72
N GLY A 111 -10.36 1.05 26.49
CA GLY A 111 -10.30 -0.36 26.10
C GLY A 111 -11.56 -1.17 26.36
N ARG A 112 -12.68 -0.52 26.69
CA ARG A 112 -13.96 -1.23 26.99
C ARG A 112 -14.79 -1.54 25.76
N ASP A 113 -14.74 -0.67 24.75
CA ASP A 113 -15.46 -0.86 23.51
C ASP A 113 -14.65 -1.73 22.53
N GLU A 114 -15.32 -2.36 21.59
CA GLU A 114 -14.68 -3.16 20.56
C GLU A 114 -14.01 -2.28 19.49
N ILE A 115 -13.02 -2.86 18.80
CA ILE A 115 -12.43 -2.28 17.60
C ILE A 115 -13.44 -2.36 16.46
N GLU A 116 -13.74 -1.23 15.84
CA GLU A 116 -14.66 -1.16 14.71
C GLU A 116 -13.98 -1.71 13.45
N ARG A 117 -14.73 -2.48 12.66
CA ARG A 117 -14.28 -3.06 11.38
C ARG A 117 -15.37 -2.92 10.34
N ALA A 118 -14.98 -2.51 9.13
CA ALA A 118 -15.88 -2.46 7.99
C ALA A 118 -15.08 -2.64 6.69
N PRO A 119 -15.58 -3.42 5.71
CA PRO A 119 -14.86 -3.68 4.48
C PRO A 119 -14.71 -2.40 3.63
N THR A 120 -13.48 -2.16 3.18
CA THR A 120 -13.15 -1.09 2.25
C THR A 120 -12.98 -1.66 0.85
N LEU A 121 -13.62 -1.04 -0.14
CA LEU A 121 -13.69 -1.54 -1.51
C LEU A 121 -13.19 -0.47 -2.49
N ILE A 122 -12.18 -0.82 -3.26
CA ILE A 122 -11.64 0.00 -4.35
C ILE A 122 -12.01 -0.67 -5.67
N GLY A 123 -12.71 0.03 -6.52
CA GLY A 123 -13.07 -0.45 -7.87
C GLY A 123 -11.87 -0.57 -8.80
N SER A 124 -12.14 -0.86 -10.06
CA SER A 124 -11.12 -0.98 -11.11
C SER A 124 -10.75 0.36 -11.73
N ASN A 125 -9.53 0.47 -12.29
CA ASN A 125 -9.03 1.68 -12.96
C ASN A 125 -9.00 2.92 -12.04
N VAL A 126 -8.73 2.72 -10.76
CA VAL A 126 -8.69 3.79 -9.75
C VAL A 126 -7.26 4.29 -9.59
N TYR A 127 -7.11 5.62 -9.58
CA TYR A 127 -5.88 6.28 -9.18
C TYR A 127 -6.06 6.89 -7.78
N VAL A 128 -5.16 6.55 -6.86
CA VAL A 128 -5.08 7.18 -5.54
C VAL A 128 -3.78 7.96 -5.42
N GLY A 129 -3.90 9.28 -5.31
CA GLY A 129 -2.78 10.21 -5.21
C GLY A 129 -1.96 10.03 -3.93
N PRO A 130 -0.66 10.44 -3.94
CA PRO A 130 0.26 10.20 -2.83
C PRO A 130 -0.26 10.74 -1.49
N ASN A 131 0.10 10.04 -0.40
CA ASN A 131 -0.22 10.40 0.98
C ASN A 131 -1.71 10.56 1.28
N SER A 132 -2.60 10.00 0.46
CA SER A 132 -4.03 9.98 0.75
C SER A 132 -4.36 8.89 1.75
N VAL A 133 -5.39 9.12 2.57
CA VAL A 133 -5.90 8.17 3.55
C VAL A 133 -7.33 7.81 3.18
N ILE A 134 -7.62 6.51 3.08
CA ILE A 134 -8.97 5.98 2.84
C ILE A 134 -9.42 5.32 4.15
N ALA A 135 -10.52 5.84 4.71
CA ALA A 135 -11.08 5.35 5.96
C ALA A 135 -11.78 3.99 5.77
N MET A 136 -11.95 3.26 6.86
CA MET A 136 -12.69 2.00 6.86
C MET A 136 -14.11 2.15 6.33
N GLY A 137 -14.61 1.13 5.65
CA GLY A 137 -15.99 1.05 5.17
C GLY A 137 -16.28 1.85 3.90
N VAL A 138 -15.30 2.59 3.36
CA VAL A 138 -15.47 3.40 2.16
C VAL A 138 -15.51 2.52 0.91
N ARG A 139 -16.38 2.89 -0.03
CA ARG A 139 -16.47 2.31 -1.38
C ARG A 139 -16.08 3.34 -2.41
N ILE A 140 -15.04 3.04 -3.19
CA ILE A 140 -14.60 3.84 -4.32
C ILE A 140 -14.99 3.11 -5.61
N GLY A 141 -15.79 3.74 -6.45
CA GLY A 141 -16.24 3.17 -7.72
C GLY A 141 -15.13 3.10 -8.77
N ASP A 142 -15.45 2.46 -9.90
CA ASP A 142 -14.51 2.31 -11.01
C ASP A 142 -14.14 3.66 -11.65
N GLY A 143 -12.92 3.77 -12.16
CA GLY A 143 -12.46 4.94 -12.91
C GLY A 143 -12.31 6.23 -12.08
N VAL A 144 -12.25 6.11 -10.76
CA VAL A 144 -12.11 7.27 -9.85
C VAL A 144 -10.66 7.75 -9.79
N VAL A 145 -10.50 9.06 -9.70
CA VAL A 145 -9.21 9.73 -9.44
C VAL A 145 -9.28 10.45 -8.10
N ILE A 146 -8.47 10.01 -7.14
CA ILE A 146 -8.27 10.68 -5.85
C ILE A 146 -7.02 11.54 -5.92
N GLY A 147 -7.16 12.83 -5.61
CA GLY A 147 -6.02 13.76 -5.52
C GLY A 147 -5.08 13.42 -4.37
N ALA A 148 -3.84 13.93 -4.43
CA ALA A 148 -2.86 13.74 -3.36
C ALA A 148 -3.30 14.40 -2.03
N ASN A 149 -2.84 13.85 -0.90
CA ASN A 149 -3.14 14.35 0.46
C ASN A 149 -4.64 14.44 0.79
N SER A 150 -5.45 13.55 0.22
CA SER A 150 -6.90 13.51 0.46
C SER A 150 -7.24 12.60 1.63
N PHE A 151 -8.27 12.98 2.39
CA PHE A 151 -8.89 12.10 3.38
C PHE A 151 -10.26 11.66 2.90
N VAL A 152 -10.36 10.42 2.43
CA VAL A 152 -11.59 9.82 1.90
C VAL A 152 -12.30 9.11 3.03
N ASN A 153 -13.40 9.70 3.50
CA ASN A 153 -14.22 9.20 4.60
C ASN A 153 -15.69 8.97 4.21
N SER A 154 -15.99 9.01 2.93
CA SER A 154 -17.29 8.73 2.34
C SER A 154 -17.13 8.06 0.98
N ASP A 155 -18.18 7.36 0.53
CA ASP A 155 -18.19 6.67 -0.76
C ASP A 155 -18.02 7.65 -1.92
N ILE A 156 -17.26 7.24 -2.94
CA ILE A 156 -17.01 8.00 -4.16
C ILE A 156 -17.63 7.23 -5.36
N PRO A 157 -18.62 7.80 -6.05
CA PRO A 157 -19.21 7.17 -7.22
C PRO A 157 -18.21 6.98 -8.36
N ALA A 158 -18.48 6.01 -9.24
CA ALA A 158 -17.62 5.73 -10.39
C ALA A 158 -17.40 6.95 -11.30
N ASN A 159 -16.22 7.00 -11.94
CA ASN A 159 -15.82 8.03 -12.91
C ASN A 159 -15.77 9.46 -12.35
N CYS A 160 -15.66 9.61 -11.03
CA CYS A 160 -15.51 10.91 -10.37
C CYS A 160 -14.04 11.26 -10.14
N ARG A 161 -13.81 12.56 -9.95
CA ARG A 161 -12.55 13.09 -9.42
C ARG A 161 -12.83 13.70 -8.06
N ALA A 162 -12.04 13.35 -7.05
CA ALA A 162 -12.23 13.81 -5.68
C ALA A 162 -10.90 14.14 -5.02
N TRP A 163 -10.90 15.18 -4.17
CA TRP A 163 -9.69 15.60 -3.45
C TRP A 163 -10.04 16.38 -2.19
N GLY A 164 -9.05 16.58 -1.33
CA GLY A 164 -9.15 17.42 -0.13
C GLY A 164 -9.27 16.64 1.18
N ASN A 165 -9.36 17.39 2.28
CA ASN A 165 -9.51 16.87 3.64
C ASN A 165 -10.59 17.66 4.38
N PRO A 166 -11.83 17.12 4.52
CA PRO A 166 -12.31 15.86 3.95
C PRO A 166 -12.38 15.90 2.42
N CYS A 167 -12.31 14.71 1.79
CA CYS A 167 -12.36 14.56 0.34
C CYS A 167 -13.75 14.91 -0.21
N GLN A 168 -13.78 15.66 -1.32
CA GLN A 168 -15.02 16.06 -2.00
C GLN A 168 -14.88 15.84 -3.52
N ILE A 169 -16.00 15.59 -4.19
CA ILE A 169 -16.11 15.40 -5.64
C ILE A 169 -16.14 16.74 -6.33
#